data_6fa4556de597cb4af563d82bd3c24826
#
_entry.id   6fa4556de597cb4af563d82bd3c24826
#
_cell.length_a   1.000
_cell.length_b   1.000
_cell.length_c   1.000
_cell.angle_alpha   90.00
_cell.angle_beta   90.00
_cell.angle_gamma   90.00
#
_symmetry.space_group_name_H-M   'P 1'
#
loop_
_entity.id
_entity.type
_entity.pdbx_description
1 polymer ?
#
loop_
_entity_poly.entity_id
_entity_poly.type
_entity_poly.pdbx_seq_one_letter_code
_entity_poly.pdbx_strand_id
1 'polypeptide(L)'
;LTLIYVTHDQVEALTFAEEVVVMTRGKAVQVGSAEALFERPAHTFVGHFIGSPGMNFLPTQAVGGDLSVQGQAVQVPQGLALPEGDLKLGIRPEYLAVSEVAEAGTLAASVRQVQDIGTYQMVTCDVAGVMLKVRLAPQTQAPQVGAQVFLRVLGPHTCFYKNEELVA
;
A
#
# COMPACT_ATOMS: atom_id res chain seq x y z
N LEU A 1 -22.29 -24.06 15.82
CA LEU A 1 -21.01 -24.76 15.71
C LEU A 1 -19.93 -23.75 15.37
N THR A 2 -18.87 -23.67 16.19
CA THR A 2 -17.70 -22.85 15.90
C THR A 2 -16.64 -23.72 15.23
N LEU A 3 -16.13 -23.29 14.09
CA LEU A 3 -15.06 -23.98 13.37
C LEU A 3 -13.80 -23.10 13.36
N ILE A 4 -12.67 -23.69 13.73
CA ILE A 4 -11.35 -23.07 13.60
C ILE A 4 -10.60 -23.80 12.50
N TYR A 5 -10.18 -23.06 11.47
CA TYR A 5 -9.45 -23.57 10.33
C TYR A 5 -8.07 -22.90 10.23
N VAL A 6 -7.04 -23.71 10.13
CA VAL A 6 -5.65 -23.22 10.00
C VAL A 6 -5.17 -23.45 8.57
N THR A 7 -4.74 -22.39 7.92
CA THR A 7 -4.24 -22.44 6.55
C THR A 7 -3.13 -21.40 6.35
N HIS A 8 -2.27 -21.60 5.37
CA HIS A 8 -1.35 -20.58 4.85
C HIS A 8 -1.88 -19.92 3.57
N ASP A 9 -3.03 -20.37 3.08
CA ASP A 9 -3.68 -19.80 1.90
C ASP A 9 -4.60 -18.64 2.30
N GLN A 10 -4.20 -17.41 1.94
CA GLN A 10 -4.99 -16.22 2.24
C GLN A 10 -6.35 -16.21 1.54
N VAL A 11 -6.46 -16.78 0.32
CA VAL A 11 -7.72 -16.79 -0.43
C VAL A 11 -8.75 -17.65 0.31
N GLU A 12 -8.35 -18.81 0.81
CA GLU A 12 -9.22 -19.66 1.63
C GLU A 12 -9.65 -18.92 2.91
N ALA A 13 -8.69 -18.38 3.66
CA ALA A 13 -8.98 -17.68 4.92
C ALA A 13 -9.95 -16.51 4.73
N LEU A 14 -9.70 -15.66 3.72
CA LEU A 14 -10.51 -14.46 3.47
C LEU A 14 -11.87 -14.75 2.84
N THR A 15 -12.04 -15.93 2.23
CA THR A 15 -13.30 -16.31 1.57
C THR A 15 -14.29 -16.96 2.52
N PHE A 16 -13.81 -17.80 3.44
CA PHE A 16 -14.68 -18.63 4.28
C PHE A 16 -14.86 -18.13 5.70
N ALA A 17 -13.89 -17.40 6.24
CA ALA A 17 -13.92 -17.01 7.64
C ALA A 17 -14.68 -15.70 7.85
N GLU A 18 -15.48 -15.64 8.90
CA GLU A 18 -16.07 -14.40 9.41
C GLU A 18 -15.01 -13.53 10.08
N GLU A 19 -14.06 -14.18 10.76
CA GLU A 19 -12.94 -13.55 11.44
C GLU A 19 -11.65 -14.30 11.15
N VAL A 20 -10.59 -13.57 10.84
CA VAL A 20 -9.28 -14.12 10.51
C VAL A 20 -8.26 -13.66 11.54
N VAL A 21 -7.45 -14.59 12.01
CA VAL A 21 -6.31 -14.31 12.87
C VAL A 21 -5.03 -14.45 12.04
N VAL A 22 -4.32 -13.36 11.83
CA VAL A 22 -3.02 -13.38 11.16
C VAL A 22 -1.93 -13.59 12.19
N MET A 23 -1.13 -14.62 11.98
CA MET A 23 -0.04 -15.01 12.90
C MET A 23 1.32 -14.94 12.23
N THR A 24 2.31 -14.46 12.93
CA THR A 24 3.72 -14.56 12.54
C THR A 24 4.60 -14.80 13.74
N ARG A 25 5.59 -15.68 13.59
CA ARG A 25 6.55 -16.03 14.65
C ARG A 25 5.88 -16.40 16.00
N GLY A 26 4.76 -17.15 15.92
CA GLY A 26 4.03 -17.60 17.12
C GLY A 26 3.17 -16.53 17.80
N LYS A 27 3.02 -15.35 17.20
CA LYS A 27 2.19 -14.26 17.73
C LYS A 27 1.05 -13.93 16.80
N ALA A 28 -0.14 -13.69 17.34
CA ALA A 28 -1.24 -13.08 16.63
C ALA A 28 -0.94 -11.57 16.47
N VAL A 29 -0.81 -11.12 15.23
CA VAL A 29 -0.48 -9.71 14.93
C VAL A 29 -1.71 -8.88 14.57
N GLN A 30 -2.77 -9.52 14.08
CA GLN A 30 -4.06 -8.88 13.86
C GLN A 30 -5.18 -9.93 13.85
N VAL A 31 -6.34 -9.52 14.38
CA VAL A 31 -7.58 -10.29 14.33
C VAL A 31 -8.67 -9.38 13.76
N GLY A 32 -9.42 -9.86 12.78
CA GLY A 32 -10.51 -9.07 12.20
C GLY A 32 -11.12 -9.69 10.95
N SER A 33 -12.08 -8.98 10.39
CA SER A 33 -12.68 -9.35 9.11
C SER A 33 -11.69 -9.23 7.95
N ALA A 34 -11.99 -9.90 6.83
CA ALA A 34 -11.20 -9.78 5.61
C ALA A 34 -11.02 -8.32 5.18
N GLU A 35 -12.09 -7.52 5.27
CA GLU A 35 -12.06 -6.08 4.95
C GLU A 35 -11.10 -5.31 5.87
N ALA A 36 -11.16 -5.53 7.18
CA ALA A 36 -10.28 -4.85 8.13
C ALA A 36 -8.80 -5.17 7.90
N LEU A 37 -8.48 -6.43 7.62
CA LEU A 37 -7.12 -6.88 7.30
C LEU A 37 -6.60 -6.28 5.99
N PHE A 38 -7.47 -6.07 5.03
CA PHE A 38 -7.12 -5.49 3.73
C PHE A 38 -6.99 -3.96 3.82
N GLU A 39 -7.98 -3.26 4.35
CA GLU A 39 -8.06 -1.80 4.35
C GLU A 39 -7.13 -1.14 5.37
N ARG A 40 -7.02 -1.74 6.56
CA ARG A 40 -6.25 -1.17 7.68
C ARG A 40 -5.36 -2.22 8.35
N PRO A 41 -4.35 -2.74 7.63
CA PRO A 41 -3.41 -3.69 8.25
C PRO A 41 -2.74 -3.07 9.47
N ALA A 42 -2.88 -3.72 10.63
CA ALA A 42 -2.32 -3.21 11.89
C ALA A 42 -0.79 -3.33 11.98
N HIS A 43 -0.21 -4.16 11.14
CA HIS A 43 1.23 -4.41 11.07
C HIS A 43 1.66 -4.52 9.60
N THR A 44 2.87 -4.10 9.28
CA THR A 44 3.40 -4.18 7.91
C THR A 44 3.40 -5.61 7.36
N PHE A 45 3.62 -6.61 8.22
CA PHE A 45 3.52 -8.02 7.84
C PHE A 45 2.14 -8.37 7.26
N VAL A 46 1.06 -7.88 7.89
CA VAL A 46 -0.31 -8.12 7.41
C VAL A 46 -0.51 -7.43 6.04
N GLY A 47 -0.02 -6.21 5.89
CA GLY A 47 -0.05 -5.50 4.62
C GLY A 47 0.68 -6.22 3.49
N HIS A 48 1.83 -6.80 3.77
CA HIS A 48 2.58 -7.62 2.81
C HIS A 48 1.88 -8.95 2.49
N PHE A 49 1.38 -9.62 3.51
CA PHE A 49 0.84 -10.96 3.40
C PHE A 49 -0.56 -10.99 2.76
N ILE A 50 -1.41 -10.03 3.12
CA ILE A 50 -2.79 -9.94 2.61
C ILE A 50 -2.81 -9.12 1.31
N GLY A 51 -3.33 -9.71 0.26
CA GLY A 51 -3.41 -9.12 -1.08
C GLY A 51 -2.42 -9.74 -2.07
N SER A 52 -2.74 -9.66 -3.36
CA SER A 52 -1.88 -10.17 -4.45
C SER A 52 -1.85 -9.16 -5.60
N PRO A 53 -0.78 -8.39 -5.71
CA PRO A 53 0.34 -8.27 -4.77
C PRO A 53 -0.07 -7.62 -3.45
N GLY A 54 0.81 -7.72 -2.45
CA GLY A 54 0.64 -7.06 -1.17
C GLY A 54 0.75 -5.54 -1.25
N MET A 55 0.62 -4.90 -0.10
CA MET A 55 0.74 -3.44 0.03
C MET A 55 2.14 -2.96 -0.35
N ASN A 56 2.22 -1.82 -1.03
CA ASN A 56 3.49 -1.10 -1.24
C ASN A 56 3.89 -0.39 0.05
N PHE A 57 5.19 -0.36 0.33
CA PHE A 57 5.75 0.41 1.46
C PHE A 57 6.86 1.33 0.99
N LEU A 58 6.85 2.56 1.47
CA LEU A 58 7.83 3.59 1.15
C LEU A 58 8.42 4.19 2.43
N PRO A 59 9.75 4.31 2.52
CA PRO A 59 10.41 5.08 3.58
C PRO A 59 9.91 6.52 3.59
N THR A 60 9.56 6.99 4.76
CA THR A 60 8.89 8.29 4.96
C THR A 60 9.44 8.96 6.20
N GLN A 61 9.55 10.28 6.18
CA GLN A 61 9.91 11.08 7.33
C GLN A 61 8.90 12.19 7.57
N ALA A 62 8.47 12.34 8.81
CA ALA A 62 7.61 13.42 9.27
C ALA A 62 8.39 14.30 10.25
N VAL A 63 8.59 15.58 9.93
CA VAL A 63 9.33 16.53 10.75
C VAL A 63 8.64 17.89 10.72
N GLY A 64 8.22 18.40 11.90
CA GLY A 64 7.65 19.73 12.03
C GLY A 64 6.39 19.99 11.21
N GLY A 65 5.62 18.94 10.89
CA GLY A 65 4.44 19.03 10.03
C GLY A 65 4.73 18.84 8.52
N ASP A 66 6.01 18.75 8.15
CA ASP A 66 6.42 18.43 6.78
C ASP A 66 6.55 16.91 6.60
N LEU A 67 6.21 16.43 5.42
CA LEU A 67 6.30 15.02 5.04
C LEU A 67 7.23 14.86 3.84
N SER A 68 8.18 13.96 3.97
CA SER A 68 9.06 13.52 2.89
C SER A 68 8.88 12.01 2.67
N VAL A 69 8.54 11.62 1.45
CA VAL A 69 8.37 10.21 1.07
C VAL A 69 9.45 9.86 0.06
N GLN A 70 10.29 8.90 0.39
CA GLN A 70 11.44 8.48 -0.42
C GLN A 70 12.28 9.68 -0.90
N GLY A 71 12.53 10.65 -0.01
CA GLY A 71 13.30 11.86 -0.28
C GLY A 71 12.58 12.96 -1.06
N GLN A 72 11.32 12.78 -1.41
CA GLN A 72 10.50 13.79 -2.09
C GLN A 72 9.55 14.46 -1.09
N ALA A 73 9.53 15.80 -1.06
CA ALA A 73 8.59 16.55 -0.24
C ALA A 73 7.15 16.35 -0.75
N VAL A 74 6.24 16.06 0.17
CA VAL A 74 4.82 15.84 -0.14
C VAL A 74 3.96 16.71 0.77
N GLN A 75 3.02 17.44 0.17
CA GLN A 75 2.10 18.25 0.93
C GLN A 75 1.15 17.40 1.76
N VAL A 76 1.17 17.60 3.06
CA VAL A 76 0.32 16.89 4.02
C VAL A 76 -1.11 17.43 3.95
N PRO A 77 -2.13 16.57 3.82
CA PRO A 77 -3.52 16.99 3.91
C PRO A 77 -3.83 17.61 5.28
N GLN A 78 -4.72 18.60 5.31
CA GLN A 78 -5.19 19.17 6.56
C GLN A 78 -5.83 18.10 7.45
N GLY A 79 -5.49 18.12 8.73
CA GLY A 79 -6.04 17.21 9.73
C GLY A 79 -5.32 15.87 9.86
N LEU A 80 -4.31 15.58 9.03
CA LEU A 80 -3.47 14.41 9.20
C LEU A 80 -2.39 14.69 10.26
N ALA A 81 -2.50 14.05 11.41
CA ALA A 81 -1.49 14.11 12.46
C ALA A 81 -0.62 12.84 12.41
N LEU A 82 0.67 13.02 12.18
CA LEU A 82 1.64 11.92 12.12
C LEU A 82 2.65 12.06 13.27
N PRO A 83 3.07 10.92 13.85
CA PRO A 83 4.22 10.92 14.77
C PRO A 83 5.46 11.42 14.04
N GLU A 84 6.28 12.19 14.75
CA GLU A 84 7.56 12.65 14.21
C GLU A 84 8.55 11.50 14.01
N GLY A 85 9.43 11.66 13.02
CA GLY A 85 10.55 10.79 12.74
C GLY A 85 10.33 9.87 11.55
N ASP A 86 11.01 8.73 11.59
CA ASP A 86 10.99 7.74 10.52
C ASP A 86 9.71 6.90 10.56
N LEU A 87 9.02 6.87 9.43
CA LEU A 87 7.79 6.13 9.20
C LEU A 87 7.90 5.28 7.94
N LYS A 88 6.93 4.39 7.73
CA LYS A 88 6.64 3.79 6.42
C LYS A 88 5.25 4.21 5.98
N LEU A 89 5.14 4.72 4.77
CA LEU A 89 3.87 4.89 4.09
C LEU A 89 3.49 3.57 3.43
N GLY A 90 2.29 3.07 3.68
CA GLY A 90 1.73 1.87 3.06
C GLY A 90 0.53 2.22 2.20
N ILE A 91 0.52 1.74 0.97
CA ILE A 91 -0.61 1.91 0.06
C ILE A 91 -0.75 0.71 -0.87
N ARG A 92 -1.98 0.26 -1.07
CA ARG A 92 -2.26 -0.87 -1.93
C ARG A 92 -2.15 -0.49 -3.41
N PRO A 93 -1.77 -1.44 -4.28
CA PRO A 93 -1.68 -1.19 -5.73
C PRO A 93 -2.96 -0.65 -6.35
N GLU A 94 -4.12 -1.04 -5.84
CA GLU A 94 -5.45 -0.63 -6.29
C GLU A 94 -5.76 0.84 -6.00
N TYR A 95 -5.14 1.39 -4.98
CA TYR A 95 -5.40 2.76 -4.50
C TYR A 95 -4.38 3.79 -5.00
N LEU A 96 -3.34 3.33 -5.68
CA LEU A 96 -2.41 4.23 -6.37
C LEU A 96 -3.03 4.75 -7.66
N ALA A 97 -3.12 6.06 -7.79
CA ALA A 97 -3.50 6.71 -9.04
C ALA A 97 -2.27 7.23 -9.78
N VAL A 98 -2.26 7.06 -11.10
CA VAL A 98 -1.21 7.54 -11.99
C VAL A 98 -1.68 8.82 -12.66
N SER A 99 -0.83 9.85 -12.66
CA SER A 99 -1.07 11.12 -13.35
C SER A 99 0.13 11.47 -14.23
N GLU A 100 -0.12 12.17 -15.32
CA GLU A 100 0.93 12.75 -16.17
C GLU A 100 1.43 14.11 -15.64
N VAL A 101 0.72 14.67 -14.67
CA VAL A 101 0.98 16.01 -14.11
C VAL A 101 1.23 15.89 -12.62
N ALA A 102 2.22 16.65 -12.14
CA ALA A 102 2.49 16.77 -10.71
C ALA A 102 1.34 17.52 -10.00
N GLU A 103 0.84 16.92 -8.92
CA GLU A 103 -0.21 17.48 -8.09
C GLU A 103 0.15 17.31 -6.61
N ALA A 104 -0.62 17.95 -5.73
CA ALA A 104 -0.47 17.74 -4.29
C ALA A 104 -0.65 16.25 -3.93
N GLY A 105 0.24 15.73 -3.08
CA GLY A 105 0.19 14.32 -2.65
C GLY A 105 0.72 13.32 -3.67
N THR A 106 1.41 13.77 -4.71
CA THR A 106 2.02 12.88 -5.73
C THR A 106 3.53 12.80 -5.58
N LEU A 107 4.09 11.66 -6.02
CA LEU A 107 5.53 11.41 -6.14
C LEU A 107 5.91 11.21 -7.60
N ALA A 108 7.04 11.79 -8.01
CA ALA A 108 7.62 11.50 -9.32
C ALA A 108 8.12 10.06 -9.37
N ALA A 109 7.83 9.36 -10.44
CA ALA A 109 8.20 7.98 -10.67
C ALA A 109 8.51 7.72 -12.15
N SER A 110 9.27 6.67 -12.42
CA SER A 110 9.54 6.17 -13.77
C SER A 110 8.87 4.83 -13.99
N VAL A 111 8.17 4.66 -15.10
CA VAL A 111 7.56 3.38 -15.47
C VAL A 111 8.63 2.40 -15.90
N ARG A 112 8.71 1.24 -15.24
CA ARG A 112 9.69 0.18 -15.54
C ARG A 112 9.10 -0.99 -16.29
N GLN A 113 7.84 -1.33 -16.01
CA GLN A 113 7.19 -2.47 -16.62
C GLN A 113 5.68 -2.26 -16.67
N VAL A 114 5.04 -2.76 -17.70
CA VAL A 114 3.59 -2.84 -17.85
C VAL A 114 3.24 -4.26 -18.23
N GLN A 115 2.36 -4.90 -17.45
CA GLN A 115 1.90 -6.26 -17.69
C GLN A 115 0.38 -6.27 -17.77
N ASP A 116 -0.15 -6.83 -18.85
CA ASP A 116 -1.57 -7.12 -18.96
C ASP A 116 -1.85 -8.49 -18.33
N ILE A 117 -2.66 -8.51 -17.28
CA ILE A 117 -3.06 -9.73 -16.57
C ILE A 117 -4.43 -10.23 -17.08
N GLY A 118 -5.07 -9.47 -17.98
CA GLY A 118 -6.39 -9.74 -18.52
C GLY A 118 -7.51 -9.06 -17.73
N THR A 119 -7.57 -9.27 -16.43
CA THR A 119 -8.58 -8.63 -15.54
C THR A 119 -8.15 -7.26 -15.02
N TYR A 120 -6.88 -6.95 -15.10
CA TYR A 120 -6.27 -5.65 -14.78
C TYR A 120 -4.90 -5.54 -15.45
N GLN A 121 -4.34 -4.33 -15.43
CA GLN A 121 -2.96 -4.09 -15.82
C GLN A 121 -2.11 -3.81 -14.58
N MET A 122 -0.93 -4.41 -14.52
CA MET A 122 0.04 -4.17 -13.45
C MET A 122 1.17 -3.30 -13.99
N VAL A 123 1.32 -2.12 -13.42
CA VAL A 123 2.40 -1.18 -13.75
C VAL A 123 3.41 -1.19 -12.61
N THR A 124 4.68 -1.42 -12.93
CA THR A 124 5.78 -1.30 -11.98
C THR A 124 6.46 0.05 -12.19
N CYS A 125 6.49 0.85 -11.14
CA CYS A 125 7.12 2.18 -11.15
C CYS A 125 8.28 2.23 -10.18
N ASP A 126 9.33 2.94 -10.57
CA ASP A 126 10.51 3.23 -9.76
C ASP A 126 10.36 4.64 -9.14
N VAL A 127 10.32 4.69 -7.81
CA VAL A 127 10.36 5.93 -7.03
C VAL A 127 11.69 6.01 -6.30
N ALA A 128 12.65 6.69 -6.88
CA ALA A 128 14.00 6.86 -6.31
C ALA A 128 14.63 5.54 -5.80
N GLY A 129 14.53 4.47 -6.59
CA GLY A 129 15.08 3.14 -6.29
C GLY A 129 14.13 2.17 -5.61
N VAL A 130 12.96 2.61 -5.17
CA VAL A 130 11.91 1.74 -4.60
C VAL A 130 10.89 1.40 -5.67
N MET A 131 10.67 0.11 -5.92
CA MET A 131 9.70 -0.36 -6.90
C MET A 131 8.31 -0.44 -6.28
N LEU A 132 7.36 0.23 -6.90
CA LEU A 132 5.94 0.18 -6.55
C LEU A 132 5.14 -0.56 -7.60
N LYS A 133 4.11 -1.27 -7.17
CA LYS A 133 3.10 -1.88 -8.02
C LYS A 133 1.85 -1.00 -8.04
N VAL A 134 1.37 -0.70 -9.24
CA VAL A 134 0.12 0.04 -9.48
C VAL A 134 -0.81 -0.86 -10.28
N ARG A 135 -2.05 -0.98 -9.82
CA ARG A 135 -3.07 -1.76 -10.50
C ARG A 135 -4.02 -0.82 -11.23
N LEU A 136 -4.09 -0.97 -12.55
CA LEU A 136 -4.99 -0.20 -13.41
C LEU A 136 -6.12 -1.09 -13.94
N ALA A 137 -7.29 -0.49 -14.18
CA ALA A 137 -8.38 -1.17 -14.85
C ALA A 137 -7.97 -1.62 -16.26
N PRO A 138 -8.49 -2.75 -16.76
CA PRO A 138 -8.02 -3.33 -18.02
C PRO A 138 -8.22 -2.40 -19.24
N GLN A 139 -9.25 -1.56 -19.20
CA GLN A 139 -9.55 -0.59 -20.27
C GLN A 139 -8.76 0.74 -20.15
N THR A 140 -8.05 0.95 -19.05
CA THR A 140 -7.24 2.16 -18.86
C THR A 140 -6.02 2.11 -19.77
N GLN A 141 -5.74 3.21 -20.44
CA GLN A 141 -4.50 3.33 -21.20
C GLN A 141 -3.32 3.39 -20.24
N ALA A 142 -2.49 2.35 -20.24
CA ALA A 142 -1.30 2.30 -19.41
C ALA A 142 -0.24 3.26 -19.93
N PRO A 143 0.57 3.88 -19.06
CA PRO A 143 1.72 4.66 -19.47
C PRO A 143 2.77 3.77 -20.14
N GLN A 144 3.59 4.37 -20.99
CA GLN A 144 4.66 3.65 -21.67
C GLN A 144 5.85 3.38 -20.72
N VAL A 145 6.54 2.27 -20.93
CA VAL A 145 7.80 1.97 -20.24
C VAL A 145 8.81 3.08 -20.51
N GLY A 146 9.47 3.56 -19.46
CA GLY A 146 10.40 4.70 -19.52
C GLY A 146 9.74 6.07 -19.32
N ALA A 147 8.43 6.15 -19.35
CA ALA A 147 7.73 7.41 -19.10
C ALA A 147 7.89 7.88 -17.66
N GLN A 148 7.97 9.19 -17.47
CA GLN A 148 7.83 9.81 -16.16
C GLN A 148 6.34 9.99 -15.85
N VAL A 149 5.95 9.56 -14.67
CA VAL A 149 4.59 9.70 -14.15
C VAL A 149 4.62 10.23 -12.73
N PHE A 150 3.46 10.62 -12.23
CA PHE A 150 3.28 11.04 -10.84
C PHE A 150 2.28 10.11 -10.18
N LEU A 151 2.67 9.52 -9.05
CA LEU A 151 1.85 8.59 -8.29
C LEU A 151 1.23 9.31 -7.10
N ARG A 152 -0.09 9.31 -7.03
CA ARG A 152 -0.81 9.83 -5.86
C ARG A 152 -0.72 8.82 -4.74
N VAL A 153 0.08 9.13 -3.73
CA VAL A 153 0.35 8.23 -2.59
C VAL A 153 -0.41 8.63 -1.33
N LEU A 154 -0.96 9.84 -1.28
CA LEU A 154 -1.77 10.31 -0.16
C LEU A 154 -3.26 10.30 -0.52
N GLY A 155 -4.05 9.64 0.30
CA GLY A 155 -5.48 9.51 0.16
C GLY A 155 -6.11 8.77 1.34
N PRO A 156 -7.43 8.50 1.30
CA PRO A 156 -8.15 7.89 2.43
C PRO A 156 -7.71 6.46 2.76
N HIS A 157 -7.07 5.76 1.80
CA HIS A 157 -6.58 4.39 1.98
C HIS A 157 -5.07 4.32 2.28
N THR A 158 -4.41 5.45 2.46
CA THR A 158 -3.00 5.49 2.84
C THR A 158 -2.85 5.19 4.32
N CYS A 159 -1.91 4.30 4.64
CA CYS A 159 -1.58 3.93 6.00
C CYS A 159 -0.16 4.37 6.34
N PHE A 160 0.08 4.71 7.61
CA PHE A 160 1.41 5.03 8.12
C PHE A 160 1.77 4.09 9.26
N TYR A 161 3.02 3.65 9.26
CA TYR A 161 3.56 2.67 10.19
C TYR A 161 4.79 3.24 10.89
N LYS A 162 4.88 3.03 12.19
CA LYS A 162 6.06 3.30 12.99
C LYS A 162 6.46 2.02 13.73
N ASN A 163 7.72 1.60 13.62
CA ASN A 163 8.18 0.33 14.17
C ASN A 163 7.30 -0.85 13.73
N GLU A 164 6.94 -0.88 12.45
CA GLU A 164 6.10 -1.91 11.82
C GLU A 164 4.62 -1.90 12.23
N GLU A 165 4.20 -1.02 13.13
CA GLU A 165 2.83 -0.91 13.64
C GLU A 165 2.10 0.29 13.07
N LEU A 166 0.80 0.12 12.77
CA LEU A 166 -0.08 1.17 12.23
C LEU A 166 -0.22 2.31 13.23
N VAL A 167 0.03 3.55 12.77
CA VAL A 167 -0.11 4.78 13.57
C VAL A 167 -1.08 5.79 12.98
N ALA A 168 -1.37 5.69 11.67
CA ALA A 168 -2.35 6.55 10.99
C ALA A 168 -2.86 5.92 9.69
#